data_e606ab3bd2177d50ceb26ddf5198e407
#
_entry.id   e606ab3bd2177d50ceb26ddf5198e407
#
_cell.length_a   1.000
_cell.length_b   1.000
_cell.length_c   1.000
_cell.angle_alpha   90.00
_cell.angle_beta   90.00
_cell.angle_gamma   90.00
#
_symmetry.space_group_name_H-M   'P 1'
#
loop_
_entity.id
_entity.type
_entity.pdbx_description
1 polymer ?
#
loop_
_entity_poly.entity_id
_entity_poly.type
_entity_poly.pdbx_seq_one_letter_code
_entity_poly.pdbx_strand_id
1 'polypeptide(L)'
;MAFQAQDLDMIGKKDLLKVNGGVSAQTVFYSAQGLPARRDPFYWVVNANLTLNFMGISAPFSASFSSQESQFAQPFNQYGISPKYKAITAHIGWRSLNYSELTMAGMQFLGAGVEVEPKDIPIYVSALYGRFTKAIDPLNIPETAGSMPAYERWGMAAKIGYKPKFGQLNLTMFRGFENPASVTYTDPSLEVTPGANLTIGVNGKVKITRTTNLKFEYAHSIYTHNLNLEPSALDDFTYADNLGSLIPANA
;
A
#
# COMPACT_ATOMS: atom_id res chain seq x y z
N MET A 1 11.92 -25.28 26.39
CA MET A 1 12.09 -24.05 25.59
C MET A 1 12.65 -22.98 26.51
N ALA A 2 13.91 -22.66 26.39
CA ALA A 2 14.53 -21.60 27.18
C ALA A 2 14.26 -20.26 26.49
N PHE A 3 13.43 -19.42 27.08
CA PHE A 3 13.36 -18.00 26.73
C PHE A 3 14.69 -17.37 27.13
N GLN A 4 15.56 -17.07 26.20
CA GLN A 4 16.75 -16.29 26.46
C GLN A 4 16.34 -14.84 26.72
N ALA A 5 16.38 -14.47 28.00
CA ALA A 5 16.30 -13.09 28.47
C ALA A 5 17.64 -12.36 28.19
N GLN A 6 18.00 -12.20 26.90
CA GLN A 6 19.29 -11.59 26.53
C GLN A 6 19.20 -10.07 26.29
N ASP A 7 18.02 -9.47 26.36
CA ASP A 7 17.86 -8.03 26.10
C ASP A 7 17.87 -7.15 27.37
N LEU A 8 17.94 -7.74 28.55
CA LEU A 8 17.99 -6.97 29.80
C LEU A 8 19.39 -6.42 30.16
N ASP A 9 20.45 -6.97 29.57
CA ASP A 9 21.82 -6.45 29.76
C ASP A 9 22.11 -5.12 29.09
N MET A 10 21.16 -4.59 28.29
CA MET A 10 21.27 -3.28 27.67
C MET A 10 20.69 -2.14 28.51
N ILE A 11 20.05 -2.44 29.65
CA ILE A 11 19.42 -1.45 30.56
C ILE A 11 20.47 -0.69 31.41
N GLY A 12 21.62 -0.53 30.96
CA GLY A 12 22.67 0.24 31.68
C GLY A 12 23.62 0.97 30.77
N LYS A 13 23.47 0.84 29.45
CA LYS A 13 24.34 1.51 28.48
C LYS A 13 23.70 2.81 27.99
N LYS A 14 24.52 3.85 27.88
CA LYS A 14 24.17 5.25 27.58
C LYS A 14 23.37 5.52 26.30
N ASP A 15 23.11 4.52 25.44
CA ASP A 15 22.44 4.68 24.16
C ASP A 15 21.18 3.79 24.04
N LEU A 16 20.23 3.99 24.96
CA LEU A 16 18.91 3.32 24.92
C LEU A 16 18.12 3.65 23.63
N LEU A 17 18.27 4.85 23.11
CA LEU A 17 17.64 5.32 21.87
C LEU A 17 18.72 5.89 20.94
N LYS A 18 18.84 5.34 19.76
CA LYS A 18 19.67 5.86 18.68
C LYS A 18 18.80 6.29 17.52
N VAL A 19 18.94 7.55 17.13
CA VAL A 19 18.22 8.15 16.00
C VAL A 19 19.23 8.43 14.88
N ASN A 20 18.95 7.92 13.68
CA ASN A 20 19.73 8.19 12.47
C ASN A 20 18.80 8.68 11.37
N GLY A 21 19.29 9.55 10.51
CA GLY A 21 18.54 10.03 9.36
C GLY A 21 18.65 11.53 9.17
N GLY A 22 17.71 12.11 8.46
CA GLY A 22 17.71 13.52 8.12
C GLY A 22 16.31 14.09 7.97
N VAL A 23 16.23 15.40 8.14
CA VAL A 23 15.07 16.22 7.86
C VAL A 23 15.49 17.29 6.86
N SER A 24 14.69 17.51 5.83
CA SER A 24 14.88 18.57 4.84
C SER A 24 13.63 19.44 4.75
N ALA A 25 13.84 20.75 4.58
CA ALA A 25 12.78 21.71 4.33
C ALA A 25 13.11 22.48 3.06
N GLN A 26 12.13 22.64 2.19
CA GLN A 26 12.22 23.39 0.95
C GLN A 26 11.09 24.39 0.89
N THR A 27 11.40 25.62 0.47
CA THR A 27 10.42 26.66 0.17
C THR A 27 10.52 27.01 -1.30
N VAL A 28 9.38 27.28 -1.93
CA VAL A 28 9.32 27.67 -3.33
C VAL A 28 8.48 28.93 -3.45
N PHE A 29 9.02 29.92 -4.15
CA PHE A 29 8.33 31.12 -4.55
C PHE A 29 7.98 31.01 -6.02
N TYR A 30 6.70 31.23 -6.37
CA TYR A 30 6.19 31.13 -7.72
C TYR A 30 5.51 32.42 -8.12
N SER A 31 5.81 32.92 -9.32
CA SER A 31 5.16 34.07 -9.94
C SER A 31 4.86 33.77 -11.39
N ALA A 32 3.65 34.08 -11.85
CA ALA A 32 3.25 33.97 -13.24
C ALA A 32 2.68 35.29 -13.72
N GLN A 33 3.08 35.74 -14.93
CA GLN A 33 2.55 36.92 -15.60
C GLN A 33 1.95 36.51 -16.94
N GLY A 34 0.76 37.05 -17.25
CA GLY A 34 0.09 36.78 -18.52
C GLY A 34 -0.65 35.43 -18.64
N LEU A 35 -0.58 34.59 -17.60
CA LEU A 35 -1.27 33.31 -17.50
C LEU A 35 -1.88 33.14 -16.11
N PRO A 36 -2.98 32.38 -15.95
CA PRO A 36 -3.51 32.04 -14.62
C PRO A 36 -2.45 31.32 -13.79
N ALA A 37 -2.29 31.72 -12.55
CA ALA A 37 -1.37 31.05 -11.62
C ALA A 37 -1.83 29.62 -11.39
N ARG A 38 -0.95 28.65 -11.63
CA ARG A 38 -1.23 27.21 -11.46
C ARG A 38 -0.91 26.72 -10.05
N ARG A 39 -0.27 27.55 -9.22
CA ARG A 39 0.19 27.25 -7.87
C ARG A 39 0.10 28.48 -7.01
N ASP A 40 0.07 28.26 -5.68
CA ASP A 40 0.19 29.37 -4.74
C ASP A 40 1.52 30.11 -4.91
N PRO A 41 1.55 31.41 -4.69
CA PRO A 41 2.78 32.22 -4.81
C PRO A 41 3.90 31.76 -3.89
N PHE A 42 3.56 31.11 -2.80
CA PHE A 42 4.49 30.54 -1.81
C PHE A 42 4.00 29.17 -1.35
N TYR A 43 4.88 28.19 -1.36
CA TYR A 43 4.63 26.91 -0.72
C TYR A 43 5.90 26.34 -0.10
N TRP A 44 5.71 25.45 0.84
CA TRP A 44 6.79 24.74 1.51
C TRP A 44 6.55 23.24 1.51
N VAL A 45 7.65 22.48 1.54
CA VAL A 45 7.66 21.02 1.69
C VAL A 45 8.68 20.66 2.75
N VAL A 46 8.29 19.81 3.70
CA VAL A 46 9.17 19.25 4.74
C VAL A 46 9.16 17.74 4.60
N ASN A 47 10.35 17.14 4.48
CA ASN A 47 10.53 15.70 4.44
C ASN A 47 11.39 15.25 5.60
N ALA A 48 11.01 14.15 6.24
CA ALA A 48 11.78 13.49 7.30
C ALA A 48 11.94 12.01 6.97
N ASN A 49 13.17 11.51 7.08
CA ASN A 49 13.51 10.10 6.96
C ASN A 49 14.42 9.74 8.13
N LEU A 50 13.86 9.08 9.14
CA LEU A 50 14.52 8.76 10.39
C LEU A 50 14.47 7.26 10.65
N THR A 51 15.48 6.71 11.27
CA THR A 51 15.47 5.35 11.81
C THR A 51 15.68 5.42 13.32
N LEU A 52 14.67 5.00 14.05
CA LEU A 52 14.68 4.92 15.50
C LEU A 52 15.10 3.52 15.92
N ASN A 53 16.20 3.38 16.66
CA ASN A 53 16.64 2.10 17.20
C ASN A 53 16.53 2.13 18.71
N PHE A 54 15.73 1.23 19.27
CA PHE A 54 15.45 1.14 20.69
C PHE A 54 15.33 -0.32 21.11
N MET A 55 16.16 -0.78 22.03
CA MET A 55 16.12 -2.12 22.63
C MET A 55 15.99 -3.27 21.61
N GLY A 56 16.74 -3.22 20.51
CA GLY A 56 16.70 -4.24 19.45
C GLY A 56 15.56 -4.10 18.45
N ILE A 57 14.68 -3.10 18.62
CA ILE A 57 13.68 -2.68 17.63
C ILE A 57 14.31 -1.63 16.72
N SER A 58 14.21 -1.82 15.43
CA SER A 58 14.56 -0.80 14.41
C SER A 58 13.28 -0.32 13.75
N ALA A 59 12.99 0.96 13.86
CA ALA A 59 11.75 1.55 13.36
C ALA A 59 12.04 2.68 12.36
N PRO A 60 12.15 2.39 11.05
CA PRO A 60 12.18 3.40 10.01
C PRO A 60 10.88 4.21 10.01
N PHE A 61 11.05 5.52 10.13
CA PHE A 61 9.97 6.51 10.05
C PHE A 61 10.20 7.39 8.83
N SER A 62 9.16 7.65 8.05
CA SER A 62 9.18 8.63 6.98
C SER A 62 7.97 9.55 7.11
N ALA A 63 8.19 10.83 6.82
CA ALA A 63 7.12 11.82 6.76
C ALA A 63 7.39 12.81 5.63
N SER A 64 6.34 13.25 4.97
CA SER A 64 6.35 14.33 3.99
C SER A 64 5.16 15.22 4.27
N PHE A 65 5.38 16.52 4.38
CA PHE A 65 4.35 17.54 4.59
C PHE A 65 4.53 18.65 3.59
N SER A 66 3.41 19.12 3.03
CA SER A 66 3.38 20.22 2.08
C SER A 66 2.22 21.15 2.38
N SER A 67 2.40 22.45 2.13
CA SER A 67 1.31 23.41 2.20
C SER A 67 0.30 23.29 1.05
N GLN A 68 0.61 22.49 0.02
CA GLN A 68 -0.25 22.29 -1.16
C GLN A 68 -0.97 20.94 -1.11
N GLU A 69 -1.78 20.68 -0.10
CA GLU A 69 -2.39 19.35 0.09
C GLU A 69 -3.70 19.11 -0.67
N SER A 70 -4.32 20.05 -1.31
CA SER A 70 -5.77 20.08 -1.37
C SER A 70 -6.49 19.22 -2.43
N GLN A 71 -5.87 18.72 -3.51
CA GLN A 71 -6.68 18.28 -4.66
C GLN A 71 -6.35 16.89 -5.23
N PHE A 72 -5.57 16.05 -4.56
CA PHE A 72 -5.15 14.78 -5.15
C PHE A 72 -5.76 13.57 -4.43
N ALA A 73 -6.09 12.54 -5.22
CA ALA A 73 -6.51 11.24 -4.71
C ALA A 73 -5.50 10.59 -3.74
N GLN A 74 -4.23 11.00 -3.84
CA GLN A 74 -3.17 10.71 -2.86
C GLN A 74 -2.66 12.03 -2.26
N PRO A 75 -2.87 12.28 -0.96
CA PRO A 75 -2.42 13.50 -0.32
C PRO A 75 -0.89 13.61 -0.28
N PHE A 76 -0.36 14.83 -0.32
CA PHE A 76 1.07 15.07 -0.12
C PHE A 76 1.50 14.88 1.33
N ASN A 77 0.60 15.09 2.29
CA ASN A 77 0.87 14.91 3.71
C ASN A 77 0.79 13.43 4.08
N GLN A 78 1.96 12.81 4.15
CA GLN A 78 2.11 11.39 4.37
C GLN A 78 3.10 11.13 5.49
N TYR A 79 2.77 10.25 6.41
CA TYR A 79 3.69 9.77 7.43
C TYR A 79 3.43 8.32 7.77
N GLY A 80 4.48 7.63 8.16
CA GLY A 80 4.34 6.24 8.55
C GLY A 80 5.61 5.69 9.20
N ILE A 81 5.45 4.57 9.88
CA ILE A 81 6.52 3.91 10.63
C ILE A 81 6.50 2.40 10.35
N SER A 82 7.67 1.78 10.33
CA SER A 82 7.82 0.34 10.11
C SER A 82 8.70 -0.32 11.18
N PRO A 83 8.22 -0.47 12.44
CA PRO A 83 8.99 -1.14 13.48
C PRO A 83 9.25 -2.60 13.12
N LYS A 84 10.53 -2.98 13.23
CA LYS A 84 11.02 -4.33 13.01
C LYS A 84 11.65 -4.88 14.28
N TYR A 85 11.17 -6.04 14.70
CA TYR A 85 11.75 -6.80 15.79
C TYR A 85 11.93 -8.27 15.38
N LYS A 86 13.18 -8.75 15.35
CA LYS A 86 13.53 -10.12 14.93
C LYS A 86 12.98 -10.45 13.53
N ALA A 87 12.02 -11.36 13.47
CA ALA A 87 11.40 -11.83 12.23
C ALA A 87 10.18 -11.00 11.80
N ILE A 88 9.68 -10.12 12.64
CA ILE A 88 8.42 -9.41 12.42
C ILE A 88 8.70 -7.95 12.09
N THR A 89 8.09 -7.47 11.01
CA THR A 89 8.03 -6.05 10.65
C THR A 89 6.56 -5.65 10.60
N ALA A 90 6.16 -4.67 11.38
CA ALA A 90 4.85 -4.05 11.26
C ALA A 90 4.96 -2.77 10.43
N HIS A 91 3.91 -2.44 9.70
CA HIS A 91 3.82 -1.23 8.87
C HIS A 91 2.58 -0.47 9.28
N ILE A 92 2.70 0.83 9.59
CA ILE A 92 1.60 1.66 10.07
C ILE A 92 1.68 3.03 9.40
N GLY A 93 0.53 3.54 8.94
CA GLY A 93 0.43 4.82 8.25
C GLY A 93 0.61 4.69 6.75
N TRP A 94 1.16 5.72 6.11
CA TRP A 94 1.48 5.70 4.68
C TRP A 94 2.69 4.82 4.42
N ARG A 95 2.47 3.72 3.72
CA ARG A 95 3.50 2.73 3.38
C ARG A 95 3.31 2.20 1.96
N SER A 96 4.38 1.63 1.44
CA SER A 96 4.38 0.90 0.17
C SER A 96 5.00 -0.46 0.41
N LEU A 97 4.29 -1.52 0.02
CA LEU A 97 4.80 -2.89 -0.02
C LEU A 97 4.79 -3.38 -1.46
N ASN A 98 5.79 -4.16 -1.81
CA ASN A 98 5.90 -4.75 -3.13
C ASN A 98 5.70 -6.26 -3.03
N TYR A 99 4.65 -6.77 -3.63
CA TYR A 99 4.37 -8.20 -3.65
C TYR A 99 4.84 -8.85 -4.94
N SER A 100 4.44 -8.31 -6.08
CA SER A 100 4.89 -8.72 -7.40
C SER A 100 4.56 -7.63 -8.44
N GLU A 101 5.15 -7.72 -9.62
CA GLU A 101 4.94 -6.72 -10.69
C GLU A 101 3.51 -6.73 -11.21
N LEU A 102 2.89 -7.93 -11.33
CA LEU A 102 1.54 -8.09 -11.89
C LEU A 102 0.42 -8.03 -10.84
N THR A 103 0.73 -8.25 -9.54
CA THR A 103 -0.30 -8.24 -8.49
C THR A 103 -0.33 -6.89 -7.75
N MET A 104 0.79 -6.47 -7.20
CA MET A 104 0.92 -5.24 -6.43
C MET A 104 2.36 -4.73 -6.49
N ALA A 105 2.63 -3.82 -7.40
CA ALA A 105 3.95 -3.25 -7.66
C ALA A 105 4.16 -1.95 -6.87
N GLY A 106 4.45 -2.06 -5.58
CA GLY A 106 4.87 -0.91 -4.78
C GLY A 106 3.83 0.21 -4.63
N MET A 107 2.55 -0.09 -4.72
CA MET A 107 1.48 0.88 -4.52
C MET A 107 1.50 1.43 -3.09
N GLN A 108 1.32 2.73 -2.95
CA GLN A 108 1.19 3.36 -1.64
C GLN A 108 -0.21 3.12 -1.06
N PHE A 109 -0.28 2.90 0.26
CA PHE A 109 -1.53 2.78 1.00
C PHE A 109 -1.43 3.47 2.36
N LEU A 110 -2.54 3.94 2.86
CA LEU A 110 -2.71 4.40 4.25
C LEU A 110 -3.38 3.30 5.05
N GLY A 111 -2.65 2.65 5.94
CA GLY A 111 -3.21 1.51 6.68
C GLY A 111 -2.21 0.82 7.56
N ALA A 112 -2.38 -0.49 7.67
CA ALA A 112 -1.50 -1.36 8.43
C ALA A 112 -1.07 -2.57 7.60
N GLY A 113 0.12 -3.07 7.88
CA GLY A 113 0.66 -4.28 7.27
C GLY A 113 1.61 -5.00 8.22
N VAL A 114 1.86 -6.25 7.92
CA VAL A 114 2.80 -7.07 8.68
C VAL A 114 3.57 -7.97 7.72
N GLU A 115 4.87 -8.11 7.98
CA GLU A 115 5.74 -9.08 7.33
C GLU A 115 6.39 -9.95 8.41
N VAL A 116 6.40 -11.27 8.19
CA VAL A 116 7.04 -12.24 9.08
C VAL A 116 8.00 -13.09 8.26
N GLU A 117 9.29 -12.91 8.48
CA GLU A 117 10.37 -13.62 7.78
C GLU A 117 11.30 -14.29 8.83
N PRO A 118 10.98 -15.50 9.30
CA PRO A 118 11.81 -16.25 10.23
C PRO A 118 13.15 -16.61 9.58
N LYS A 119 14.24 -16.62 10.36
CA LYS A 119 15.59 -16.98 9.85
C LYS A 119 15.77 -18.49 9.64
N ASP A 120 15.09 -19.28 10.47
CA ASP A 120 15.29 -20.72 10.53
C ASP A 120 14.31 -21.52 9.69
N ILE A 121 13.28 -20.86 9.15
CA ILE A 121 12.24 -21.46 8.33
C ILE A 121 12.25 -20.77 6.96
N PRO A 122 12.28 -21.51 5.84
CA PRO A 122 12.31 -20.93 4.51
C PRO A 122 10.93 -20.43 4.05
N ILE A 123 10.00 -20.16 4.96
CA ILE A 123 8.66 -19.63 4.70
C ILE A 123 8.58 -18.23 5.28
N TYR A 124 8.00 -17.31 4.53
CA TYR A 124 7.66 -15.98 5.00
C TYR A 124 6.25 -15.60 4.55
N VAL A 125 5.62 -14.73 5.32
CA VAL A 125 4.28 -14.25 5.05
C VAL A 125 4.23 -12.73 5.16
N SER A 126 3.35 -12.13 4.39
CA SER A 126 3.05 -10.71 4.46
C SER A 126 1.57 -10.48 4.26
N ALA A 127 1.00 -9.52 4.96
CA ALA A 127 -0.38 -9.09 4.78
C ALA A 127 -0.48 -7.58 4.99
N LEU A 128 -1.41 -6.95 4.31
CA LEU A 128 -1.75 -5.55 4.49
C LEU A 128 -3.25 -5.31 4.31
N TYR A 129 -3.72 -4.23 4.92
CA TYR A 129 -5.04 -3.66 4.71
C TYR A 129 -4.94 -2.14 4.80
N GLY A 130 -5.55 -1.43 3.87
CA GLY A 130 -5.53 0.03 3.89
C GLY A 130 -6.26 0.68 2.73
N ARG A 131 -6.29 2.00 2.80
CA ARG A 131 -6.84 2.86 1.77
C ARG A 131 -5.75 3.22 0.76
N PHE A 132 -6.02 2.97 -0.51
CA PHE A 132 -5.12 3.27 -1.62
C PHE A 132 -5.38 4.64 -2.25
N THR A 133 -6.65 5.06 -2.28
CA THR A 133 -7.05 6.33 -2.90
C THR A 133 -8.10 7.01 -2.02
N LYS A 134 -8.00 8.32 -1.83
CA LYS A 134 -9.01 9.15 -1.17
C LYS A 134 -10.15 9.42 -2.15
N ALA A 135 -11.37 9.56 -1.64
CA ALA A 135 -12.50 10.02 -2.46
C ALA A 135 -12.27 11.45 -2.98
N ILE A 136 -12.72 11.70 -4.19
CA ILE A 136 -12.88 13.04 -4.78
C ILE A 136 -14.37 13.21 -5.02
N ASP A 137 -15.01 14.07 -4.22
CA ASP A 137 -16.44 14.39 -4.33
C ASP A 137 -16.58 15.90 -4.49
N PRO A 138 -16.70 16.40 -5.76
CA PRO A 138 -16.69 17.84 -6.05
C PRO A 138 -17.84 18.62 -5.43
N LEU A 139 -18.93 17.98 -5.04
CA LEU A 139 -20.07 18.64 -4.39
C LEU A 139 -19.93 18.75 -2.87
N ASN A 140 -19.42 17.72 -2.23
CA ASN A 140 -19.39 17.66 -0.76
C ASN A 140 -18.00 17.94 -0.16
N ILE A 141 -16.96 17.93 -0.99
CA ILE A 141 -15.60 18.24 -0.57
C ILE A 141 -15.15 19.49 -1.35
N PRO A 142 -15.25 20.70 -0.75
CA PRO A 142 -15.00 21.97 -1.46
C PRO A 142 -13.63 22.06 -2.12
N GLU A 143 -12.61 21.42 -1.52
CA GLU A 143 -11.24 21.39 -2.05
C GLU A 143 -11.12 20.60 -3.36
N THR A 144 -12.11 19.80 -3.70
CA THR A 144 -12.15 19.00 -4.93
C THR A 144 -13.04 19.62 -6.02
N ALA A 145 -13.59 20.81 -5.78
CA ALA A 145 -14.46 21.48 -6.75
C ALA A 145 -13.80 21.61 -8.12
N GLY A 146 -14.52 21.23 -9.18
CA GLY A 146 -14.03 21.22 -10.56
C GLY A 146 -13.10 20.03 -10.90
N SER A 147 -12.85 19.12 -9.99
CA SER A 147 -12.13 17.87 -10.24
C SER A 147 -13.08 16.77 -10.75
N MET A 148 -12.55 15.78 -11.44
CA MET A 148 -13.31 14.58 -11.81
C MET A 148 -13.60 13.74 -10.57
N PRO A 149 -14.85 13.29 -10.33
CA PRO A 149 -15.17 12.45 -9.19
C PRO A 149 -14.38 11.14 -9.21
N ALA A 150 -13.98 10.67 -8.03
CA ALA A 150 -13.32 9.37 -7.87
C ALA A 150 -13.71 8.72 -6.54
N TYR A 151 -14.04 7.45 -6.57
CA TYR A 151 -14.40 6.70 -5.37
C TYR A 151 -13.19 6.43 -4.47
N GLU A 152 -13.44 6.40 -3.16
CA GLU A 152 -12.44 5.96 -2.19
C GLU A 152 -12.13 4.47 -2.41
N ARG A 153 -10.85 4.14 -2.60
CA ARG A 153 -10.41 2.76 -2.84
C ARG A 153 -9.70 2.20 -1.63
N TRP A 154 -10.22 1.08 -1.16
CA TRP A 154 -9.62 0.24 -0.13
C TRP A 154 -9.07 -1.04 -0.74
N GLY A 155 -8.14 -1.68 -0.03
CA GLY A 155 -7.62 -2.95 -0.48
C GLY A 155 -6.95 -3.74 0.62
N MET A 156 -6.88 -5.04 0.37
CA MET A 156 -6.12 -5.99 1.17
C MET A 156 -5.22 -6.81 0.26
N ALA A 157 -4.06 -7.17 0.77
CA ALA A 157 -3.17 -8.07 0.08
C ALA A 157 -2.52 -9.05 1.05
N ALA A 158 -2.24 -10.24 0.55
CA ALA A 158 -1.52 -11.28 1.25
C ALA A 158 -0.47 -11.93 0.35
N LYS A 159 0.65 -12.32 0.93
CA LYS A 159 1.72 -13.04 0.25
C LYS A 159 2.24 -14.16 1.16
N ILE A 160 2.38 -15.35 0.60
CA ILE A 160 3.08 -16.47 1.21
C ILE A 160 4.24 -16.81 0.29
N GLY A 161 5.45 -16.82 0.83
CA GLY A 161 6.67 -17.13 0.10
C GLY A 161 7.40 -18.31 0.68
N TYR A 162 8.00 -19.10 -0.20
CA TYR A 162 8.91 -20.19 0.12
C TYR A 162 10.27 -19.92 -0.54
N LYS A 163 11.33 -19.93 0.27
CA LYS A 163 12.70 -19.47 -0.12
C LYS A 163 13.74 -20.59 0.13
N PRO A 164 13.70 -21.69 -0.64
CA PRO A 164 14.70 -22.74 -0.54
C PRO A 164 16.06 -22.24 -1.07
N LYS A 165 17.14 -23.01 -0.81
CA LYS A 165 18.51 -22.66 -1.23
C LYS A 165 18.67 -22.44 -2.74
N PHE A 166 17.83 -23.06 -3.55
CA PHE A 166 17.87 -23.00 -5.02
C PHE A 166 16.92 -21.98 -5.65
N GLY A 167 16.12 -21.25 -4.85
CA GLY A 167 15.19 -20.29 -5.44
C GLY A 167 14.24 -19.61 -4.48
N GLN A 168 13.15 -19.13 -5.03
CA GLN A 168 12.04 -18.50 -4.32
C GLN A 168 10.75 -18.70 -5.09
N LEU A 169 9.67 -19.00 -4.38
CA LEU A 169 8.32 -19.12 -4.93
C LEU A 169 7.38 -18.33 -4.04
N ASN A 170 6.49 -17.53 -4.63
CA ASN A 170 5.50 -16.73 -3.93
C ASN A 170 4.12 -16.98 -4.49
N LEU A 171 3.14 -17.10 -3.62
CA LEU A 171 1.73 -16.95 -3.89
C LEU A 171 1.28 -15.61 -3.36
N THR A 172 0.61 -14.81 -4.19
CA THR A 172 0.15 -13.47 -3.87
C THR A 172 -1.35 -13.35 -4.13
N MET A 173 -2.04 -12.58 -3.31
CA MET A 173 -3.42 -12.19 -3.51
C MET A 173 -3.57 -10.71 -3.24
N PHE A 174 -4.30 -10.01 -4.08
CA PHE A 174 -4.71 -8.63 -3.88
C PHE A 174 -6.20 -8.49 -4.17
N ARG A 175 -6.94 -7.85 -3.26
CA ARG A 175 -8.33 -7.43 -3.47
C ARG A 175 -8.43 -5.94 -3.27
N GLY A 176 -8.85 -5.20 -4.30
CA GLY A 176 -9.21 -3.81 -4.25
C GLY A 176 -10.71 -3.64 -4.41
N PHE A 177 -11.31 -2.68 -3.70
CA PHE A 177 -12.70 -2.33 -3.83
C PHE A 177 -12.91 -0.84 -3.58
N GLU A 178 -13.85 -0.26 -4.31
CA GLU A 178 -14.24 1.13 -4.16
C GLU A 178 -15.49 1.22 -3.29
N ASN A 179 -15.55 2.24 -2.44
CA ASN A 179 -16.69 2.48 -1.56
C ASN A 179 -17.77 3.27 -2.32
N PRO A 180 -18.92 2.67 -2.69
CA PRO A 180 -19.97 3.35 -3.44
C PRO A 180 -20.53 4.58 -2.72
N ALA A 181 -20.50 4.60 -1.39
CA ALA A 181 -21.02 5.70 -0.57
C ALA A 181 -20.04 6.87 -0.43
N SER A 182 -18.82 6.76 -0.98
CA SER A 182 -17.78 7.78 -0.84
C SER A 182 -17.91 8.96 -1.80
N VAL A 183 -18.76 8.85 -2.83
CA VAL A 183 -19.11 9.89 -3.77
C VAL A 183 -20.62 9.95 -3.88
N THR A 184 -21.19 11.09 -3.57
CA THR A 184 -22.65 11.30 -3.59
C THR A 184 -23.15 11.87 -4.90
N TYR A 185 -22.28 12.48 -5.67
CA TYR A 185 -22.61 13.04 -6.98
C TYR A 185 -22.06 12.16 -8.09
N THR A 186 -22.95 11.62 -8.87
CA THR A 186 -22.65 11.00 -10.17
C THR A 186 -23.32 11.82 -11.25
N ASP A 187 -22.54 12.60 -11.99
CA ASP A 187 -23.02 13.16 -13.26
C ASP A 187 -23.22 12.00 -14.24
N PRO A 188 -24.44 11.74 -14.72
CA PRO A 188 -24.69 10.64 -15.65
C PRO A 188 -23.85 10.72 -16.93
N SER A 189 -23.34 11.91 -17.27
CA SER A 189 -22.47 12.09 -18.43
C SER A 189 -21.03 11.63 -18.22
N LEU A 190 -20.60 11.43 -16.99
CA LEU A 190 -19.20 11.05 -16.66
C LEU A 190 -19.00 9.54 -16.51
N GLU A 191 -20.09 8.74 -16.48
CA GLU A 191 -20.07 7.27 -16.37
C GLU A 191 -19.12 6.72 -15.30
N VAL A 192 -18.92 7.46 -14.18
CA VAL A 192 -18.04 7.02 -13.11
C VAL A 192 -18.79 6.06 -12.21
N THR A 193 -18.35 4.81 -12.16
CA THR A 193 -18.96 3.73 -11.36
C THR A 193 -17.95 3.12 -10.41
N PRO A 194 -18.38 2.72 -9.19
CA PRO A 194 -17.47 2.06 -8.25
C PRO A 194 -17.13 0.65 -8.74
N GLY A 195 -15.86 0.32 -8.73
CA GLY A 195 -15.34 -0.96 -9.17
C GLY A 195 -14.70 -1.77 -8.05
N ALA A 196 -14.47 -3.05 -8.35
CA ALA A 196 -13.69 -3.94 -7.49
C ALA A 196 -12.85 -4.90 -8.33
N ASN A 197 -11.73 -5.36 -7.77
CA ASN A 197 -10.91 -6.36 -8.41
C ASN A 197 -10.36 -7.37 -7.40
N LEU A 198 -10.16 -8.59 -7.87
CA LEU A 198 -9.42 -9.64 -7.18
C LEU A 198 -8.32 -10.14 -8.12
N THR A 199 -7.08 -10.14 -7.64
CA THR A 199 -5.94 -10.66 -8.39
C THR A 199 -5.25 -11.73 -7.56
N ILE A 200 -5.00 -12.89 -8.17
CA ILE A 200 -4.21 -13.97 -7.58
C ILE A 200 -3.02 -14.21 -8.50
N GLY A 201 -1.82 -14.24 -7.93
CA GLY A 201 -0.58 -14.37 -8.68
C GLY A 201 0.39 -15.37 -8.09
N VAL A 202 1.19 -15.97 -8.96
CA VAL A 202 2.33 -16.81 -8.60
C VAL A 202 3.56 -16.22 -9.27
N ASN A 203 4.60 -15.98 -8.49
CA ASN A 203 5.88 -15.56 -9.04
C ASN A 203 7.03 -16.31 -8.39
N GLY A 204 8.14 -16.40 -9.09
CA GLY A 204 9.28 -17.11 -8.56
C GLY A 204 10.58 -16.83 -9.30
N LYS A 205 11.64 -17.30 -8.65
CA LYS A 205 13.01 -17.25 -9.18
C LYS A 205 13.68 -18.58 -8.86
N VAL A 206 14.23 -19.24 -9.88
CA VAL A 206 14.95 -20.50 -9.74
C VAL A 206 16.37 -20.34 -10.27
N LYS A 207 17.35 -20.80 -9.51
CA LYS A 207 18.75 -20.87 -9.94
C LYS A 207 18.93 -22.14 -10.78
N ILE A 208 19.18 -21.98 -12.08
CA ILE A 208 19.44 -23.11 -12.99
C ILE A 208 20.92 -23.49 -12.95
N THR A 209 21.80 -22.49 -12.96
CA THR A 209 23.24 -22.68 -12.83
C THR A 209 23.80 -21.63 -11.83
N ARG A 210 25.13 -21.63 -11.64
CA ARG A 210 25.77 -20.61 -10.79
C ARG A 210 25.59 -19.19 -11.34
N THR A 211 25.44 -19.04 -12.65
CA THR A 211 25.35 -17.75 -13.35
C THR A 211 23.96 -17.46 -13.91
N THR A 212 23.09 -18.47 -14.04
CA THR A 212 21.79 -18.36 -14.71
C THR A 212 20.65 -18.49 -13.71
N ASN A 213 19.75 -17.51 -13.73
CA ASN A 213 18.51 -17.55 -12.96
C ASN A 213 17.32 -17.38 -13.91
N LEU A 214 16.31 -18.20 -13.72
CA LEU A 214 15.00 -18.04 -14.36
C LEU A 214 14.06 -17.32 -13.41
N LYS A 215 13.43 -16.23 -13.87
CA LYS A 215 12.32 -15.57 -13.19
C LYS A 215 11.05 -15.82 -13.98
N PHE A 216 9.94 -16.05 -13.29
CA PHE A 216 8.62 -16.18 -13.88
C PHE A 216 7.59 -15.49 -13.00
N GLU A 217 6.52 -15.05 -13.64
CA GLU A 217 5.37 -14.45 -12.96
C GLU A 217 4.12 -14.75 -13.79
N TYR A 218 3.05 -15.09 -13.09
CA TYR A 218 1.70 -15.25 -13.64
C TYR A 218 0.69 -14.66 -12.67
N ALA A 219 -0.28 -13.93 -13.18
CA ALA A 219 -1.38 -13.42 -12.39
C ALA A 219 -2.71 -13.57 -13.16
N HIS A 220 -3.76 -13.89 -12.43
CA HIS A 220 -5.13 -13.89 -12.91
C HIS A 220 -5.91 -12.83 -12.15
N SER A 221 -6.63 -11.96 -12.88
CA SER A 221 -7.41 -10.88 -12.30
C SER A 221 -8.86 -10.95 -12.74
N ILE A 222 -9.77 -10.77 -11.80
CA ILE A 222 -11.21 -10.64 -12.01
C ILE A 222 -11.56 -9.20 -11.65
N TYR A 223 -12.29 -8.51 -12.50
CA TYR A 223 -12.65 -7.12 -12.33
C TYR A 223 -14.15 -6.89 -12.50
N THR A 224 -14.77 -6.19 -11.55
CA THR A 224 -16.15 -5.72 -11.60
C THR A 224 -16.18 -4.23 -11.86
N HIS A 225 -16.83 -3.81 -12.94
CA HIS A 225 -16.88 -2.42 -13.36
C HIS A 225 -17.86 -1.56 -12.57
N ASN A 226 -18.94 -2.16 -12.07
CA ASN A 226 -19.99 -1.41 -11.39
C ASN A 226 -20.61 -2.24 -10.26
N LEU A 227 -20.25 -1.88 -9.04
CA LEU A 227 -20.78 -2.51 -7.82
C LEU A 227 -22.24 -2.18 -7.51
N ASN A 228 -22.83 -1.19 -8.22
CA ASN A 228 -24.22 -0.81 -8.01
C ASN A 228 -25.20 -1.64 -8.85
N LEU A 229 -24.70 -2.44 -9.79
CA LEU A 229 -25.55 -3.33 -10.59
C LEU A 229 -25.91 -4.58 -9.77
N GLU A 230 -27.14 -5.08 -9.98
CA GLU A 230 -27.52 -6.41 -9.50
C GLU A 230 -26.57 -7.46 -10.09
N PRO A 231 -26.19 -8.48 -9.30
CA PRO A 231 -25.44 -9.60 -9.85
C PRO A 231 -26.15 -10.16 -11.07
N SER A 232 -25.55 -10.05 -12.25
CA SER A 232 -26.07 -10.80 -13.38
C SER A 232 -25.93 -12.27 -13.03
N ALA A 233 -27.02 -13.02 -13.15
CA ALA A 233 -27.00 -14.45 -12.96
C ALA A 233 -26.05 -15.07 -14.00
N LEU A 234 -24.78 -15.20 -13.65
CA LEU A 234 -23.83 -16.06 -14.33
C LEU A 234 -24.15 -17.50 -13.89
N ASP A 235 -25.35 -17.97 -14.30
CA ASP A 235 -25.88 -19.28 -13.94
C ASP A 235 -24.98 -20.45 -14.34
N ASP A 236 -23.93 -20.21 -15.14
CA ASP A 236 -23.02 -21.24 -15.65
C ASP A 236 -21.60 -21.21 -15.06
N PHE A 237 -21.24 -20.26 -14.20
CA PHE A 237 -19.91 -20.21 -13.58
C PHE A 237 -19.93 -20.51 -12.08
N THR A 238 -19.78 -21.76 -11.74
CA THR A 238 -19.65 -22.31 -10.37
C THR A 238 -18.48 -21.76 -9.55
N TYR A 239 -17.66 -20.87 -10.11
CA TYR A 239 -16.55 -20.22 -9.39
C TYR A 239 -17.00 -19.27 -8.29
N ALA A 240 -18.11 -18.58 -8.47
CA ALA A 240 -18.63 -17.61 -7.52
C ALA A 240 -19.07 -18.27 -6.21
N ASP A 241 -19.70 -19.44 -6.30
CA ASP A 241 -20.25 -20.16 -5.13
C ASP A 241 -19.15 -20.71 -4.21
N ASN A 242 -17.96 -21.02 -4.74
CA ASN A 242 -16.86 -21.62 -4.00
C ASN A 242 -15.90 -20.61 -3.35
N LEU A 243 -15.83 -19.38 -3.83
CA LEU A 243 -14.95 -18.33 -3.34
C LEU A 243 -15.68 -17.26 -2.50
N GLY A 244 -17.02 -17.32 -2.43
CA GLY A 244 -17.87 -16.50 -1.58
C GLY A 244 -17.56 -15.02 -1.69
N SER A 245 -17.43 -14.36 -0.54
CA SER A 245 -17.17 -12.91 -0.46
C SER A 245 -15.79 -12.45 -0.97
N LEU A 246 -14.92 -13.35 -1.40
CA LEU A 246 -13.62 -12.99 -1.97
C LEU A 246 -13.75 -12.50 -3.42
N ILE A 247 -14.74 -13.01 -4.17
CA ILE A 247 -15.01 -12.54 -5.52
C ILE A 247 -15.90 -11.30 -5.41
N PRO A 248 -15.59 -10.21 -6.15
CA PRO A 248 -16.49 -9.07 -6.24
C PRO A 248 -17.86 -9.50 -6.76
N ALA A 249 -18.94 -9.06 -6.12
CA ALA A 249 -20.28 -9.24 -6.67
C ALA A 249 -20.29 -8.61 -8.08
N ASN A 250 -20.91 -9.24 -9.05
CA ASN A 250 -21.01 -8.77 -10.45
C ASN A 250 -19.68 -8.85 -11.25
N ALA A 251 -18.78 -9.76 -10.88
CA ALA A 251 -17.57 -10.03 -11.68
C ALA A 251 -17.87 -10.78 -12.99
#